data_943032abcd98f01f49a7c3bc109073f7
#
_entry.id   943032abcd98f01f49a7c3bc109073f7
#
_cell.length_a   1.000
_cell.length_b   1.000
_cell.length_c   1.000
_cell.angle_alpha   90.00
_cell.angle_beta   90.00
_cell.angle_gamma   90.00
#
_symmetry.space_group_name_H-M   'P 1'
#
loop_
_entity.id
_entity.type
_entity.pdbx_description
1 polymer ?
#
loop_
_entity_poly.entity_id
_entity_poly.type
_entity_poly.pdbx_seq_one_letter_code
_entity_poly.pdbx_strand_id
1 'polypeptide(L)'
;MKLLFSILRNSNSISNHRNVFNRFYISTPSNHLYRPINGDSLYRRISPLGDPNESIVPVLDQWIKEGKHVVKKELQYMIKSLKDYRRYKHALEVSYWMTDKRCFSPEYSDIGVRIHLIFKVKGLEEVEKYINSIPQQFKGFQTYSALLNCYASEKSVEKAEAIMQKVKDMGLAHNPLCYSFMMKMYYRTGDWEKMDNMMNEMEGKGINFDQFILIIRLSAYAAAGDSDGMDKIARMLESDKRITLNWNAYSIIAEKYLNVGQVEKALTMLNKLEGMLATSKNKQGLLGVLLNLYAQAGKKEELHRVWDLFKQNLRIYNKGYISMMNSLMKFDDIEGVEQIFEEWESGGLSYDFRIPNFLIGAYCRNGLLRKAEALFDRGLSKGGVPTVITWCHLASGYIHEDQVSKAIEALNKAMSICPPKFIPSKETLRTCVEYWENQGNVEKAEEFVRSLEVEGVFSSVFCEKLWCFINK
;
A
#
# COMPACT_ATOMS: atom_id res chain seq x y z
N MET A 1 -20.21 26.51 14.19
CA MET A 1 -20.48 25.85 12.89
C MET A 1 -19.60 26.33 11.72
N LYS A 2 -18.82 27.43 11.83
CA LYS A 2 -17.88 27.87 10.75
C LYS A 2 -16.44 27.36 10.91
N LEU A 3 -16.06 26.76 12.02
CA LEU A 3 -14.71 26.20 12.25
C LEU A 3 -14.56 24.73 11.78
N LEU A 4 -15.64 24.00 11.55
CA LEU A 4 -15.65 22.61 11.08
C LEU A 4 -15.39 22.48 9.57
N PHE A 5 -15.57 23.54 8.79
CA PHE A 5 -15.37 23.51 7.33
C PHE A 5 -13.95 23.82 6.87
N SER A 6 -13.07 24.35 7.75
CA SER A 6 -11.66 24.59 7.39
C SER A 6 -10.78 23.35 7.51
N ILE A 7 -11.19 22.35 8.28
CA ILE A 7 -10.45 21.10 8.52
C ILE A 7 -10.62 20.10 7.34
N LEU A 8 -11.69 20.25 6.56
CA LEU A 8 -11.97 19.35 5.42
C LEU A 8 -11.19 19.68 4.13
N ARG A 9 -10.41 20.76 4.10
CA ARG A 9 -9.62 21.12 2.90
C ARG A 9 -8.23 20.48 2.82
N ASN A 10 -7.77 19.76 3.85
CA ASN A 10 -6.51 18.97 3.81
C ASN A 10 -6.78 17.49 3.48
N SER A 11 -7.53 17.21 2.43
CA SER A 11 -7.92 15.87 2.00
C SER A 11 -6.79 15.01 1.38
N ASN A 12 -5.56 15.48 1.34
CA ASN A 12 -4.41 14.66 0.92
C ASN A 12 -3.92 13.64 1.98
N SER A 13 -4.38 13.76 3.23
CA SER A 13 -4.07 12.81 4.31
C SER A 13 -4.87 11.49 4.19
N ILE A 14 -6.05 11.50 3.57
CA ILE A 14 -6.95 10.31 3.50
C ILE A 14 -6.39 9.22 2.56
N SER A 15 -5.59 9.58 1.58
CA SER A 15 -4.94 8.63 0.66
C SER A 15 -3.91 7.72 1.36
N ASN A 16 -3.22 8.23 2.38
CA ASN A 16 -2.25 7.45 3.14
C ASN A 16 -2.90 6.46 4.13
N HIS A 17 -4.14 6.70 4.58
CA HIS A 17 -4.86 5.78 5.47
C HIS A 17 -5.23 4.44 4.81
N ARG A 18 -5.36 4.39 3.48
CA ARG A 18 -5.57 3.11 2.77
C ARG A 18 -4.41 2.12 2.94
N ASN A 19 -3.20 2.62 3.14
CA ASN A 19 -2.01 1.76 3.24
C ASN A 19 -1.75 1.24 4.66
N VAL A 20 -2.20 1.92 5.72
CA VAL A 20 -1.95 1.55 7.10
C VAL A 20 -2.71 0.28 7.47
N PHE A 21 -4.00 0.19 7.14
CA PHE A 21 -4.82 -0.98 7.46
C PHE A 21 -4.51 -2.22 6.60
N ASN A 22 -3.97 -2.06 5.38
CA ASN A 22 -3.50 -3.19 4.60
C ASN A 22 -2.19 -3.80 5.12
N ARG A 23 -1.42 -3.10 5.99
CA ARG A 23 -0.22 -3.64 6.63
C ARG A 23 -0.52 -4.69 7.71
N PHE A 24 -1.70 -4.68 8.32
CA PHE A 24 -2.04 -5.60 9.40
C PHE A 24 -2.26 -7.05 8.95
N TYR A 25 -2.61 -7.28 7.69
CA TYR A 25 -2.79 -8.63 7.16
C TYR A 25 -1.53 -9.27 6.58
N ILE A 26 -0.41 -8.56 6.61
CA ILE A 26 0.89 -9.16 6.33
C ILE A 26 1.36 -9.82 7.62
N SER A 27 0.79 -10.99 7.94
CA SER A 27 1.46 -11.91 8.85
C SER A 27 2.88 -12.09 8.33
N THR A 28 3.88 -11.80 9.16
CA THR A 28 5.29 -12.08 8.87
C THR A 28 5.38 -13.46 8.21
N PRO A 29 6.08 -13.63 7.10
CA PRO A 29 6.30 -14.94 6.55
C PRO A 29 7.04 -15.74 7.63
N SER A 30 6.36 -16.72 8.20
CA SER A 30 6.99 -17.73 9.01
C SER A 30 7.88 -18.55 8.07
N ASN A 31 9.13 -18.11 7.96
CA ASN A 31 10.20 -18.80 7.23
C ASN A 31 10.62 -20.03 8.02
N HIS A 32 9.76 -21.02 8.16
CA HIS A 32 10.22 -22.36 8.54
C HIS A 32 9.21 -23.41 8.01
N LEU A 33 9.77 -24.29 7.21
CA LEU A 33 9.26 -25.54 6.67
C LEU A 33 8.88 -25.45 5.17
N TYR A 34 9.75 -25.95 4.42
CA TYR A 34 9.90 -26.29 3.01
C TYR A 34 10.86 -25.38 2.23
N ARG A 35 12.17 -25.53 2.49
CA ARG A 35 13.18 -25.40 1.45
C ARG A 35 13.30 -26.76 0.79
N PRO A 36 12.87 -26.98 -0.42
CA PRO A 36 13.35 -28.10 -1.20
C PRO A 36 14.82 -27.79 -1.50
N ILE A 37 15.69 -28.57 -0.90
CA ILE A 37 17.10 -28.65 -1.24
C ILE A 37 17.14 -29.11 -2.70
N ASN A 38 17.67 -28.28 -3.59
CA ASN A 38 17.97 -28.57 -5.00
C ASN A 38 16.97 -29.48 -5.72
N GLY A 39 15.80 -28.94 -6.13
CA GLY A 39 14.80 -29.68 -6.90
C GLY A 39 13.81 -28.76 -7.61
N ASP A 40 13.24 -29.27 -8.70
CA ASP A 40 12.09 -28.68 -9.37
C ASP A 40 10.89 -28.65 -8.39
N SER A 41 10.29 -27.47 -8.16
CA SER A 41 9.12 -27.31 -7.30
C SER A 41 8.02 -26.53 -8.03
N LEU A 42 6.78 -26.86 -7.73
CA LEU A 42 5.62 -26.19 -8.32
C LEU A 42 5.68 -24.66 -8.13
N TYR A 43 6.12 -24.22 -6.96
CA TYR A 43 6.32 -22.80 -6.68
C TYR A 43 7.36 -22.15 -7.61
N ARG A 44 8.48 -22.82 -7.89
CA ARG A 44 9.51 -22.29 -8.81
C ARG A 44 9.02 -22.16 -10.23
N ARG A 45 8.10 -23.04 -10.68
CA ARG A 45 7.48 -22.94 -12.01
C ARG A 45 6.47 -21.82 -12.12
N ILE A 46 5.73 -21.53 -11.03
CA ILE A 46 4.68 -20.48 -10.99
C ILE A 46 5.24 -19.10 -10.65
N SER A 47 6.31 -19.02 -9.85
CA SER A 47 6.89 -17.76 -9.40
C SER A 47 7.28 -16.81 -10.53
N PRO A 48 7.92 -17.26 -11.64
CA PRO A 48 8.31 -16.39 -12.76
C PRO A 48 7.13 -15.84 -13.57
N LEU A 49 5.97 -16.53 -13.58
CA LEU A 49 4.78 -16.11 -14.32
C LEU A 49 4.14 -14.92 -13.60
N GLY A 50 4.66 -13.71 -13.84
CA GLY A 50 4.26 -12.50 -13.12
C GLY A 50 3.04 -11.79 -13.70
N ASP A 51 2.74 -11.99 -14.99
CA ASP A 51 1.61 -11.34 -15.67
C ASP A 51 0.27 -11.88 -15.16
N PRO A 52 -0.59 -11.03 -14.56
CA PRO A 52 -1.90 -11.47 -14.10
C PRO A 52 -2.85 -11.89 -15.23
N ASN A 53 -2.54 -11.60 -16.49
CA ASN A 53 -3.34 -12.04 -17.65
C ASN A 53 -2.97 -13.45 -18.13
N GLU A 54 -1.81 -13.93 -17.76
CA GLU A 54 -1.36 -15.29 -18.05
C GLU A 54 -1.88 -16.26 -17.00
N SER A 55 -2.59 -17.33 -17.40
CA SER A 55 -3.11 -18.32 -16.47
C SER A 55 -2.01 -19.29 -16.01
N ILE A 56 -2.00 -19.61 -14.72
CA ILE A 56 -1.08 -20.61 -14.15
C ILE A 56 -1.66 -22.03 -14.16
N VAL A 57 -2.91 -22.21 -14.57
CA VAL A 57 -3.58 -23.51 -14.61
C VAL A 57 -2.84 -24.51 -15.52
N PRO A 58 -2.33 -24.14 -16.70
CA PRO A 58 -1.57 -25.06 -17.55
C PRO A 58 -0.33 -25.62 -16.85
N VAL A 59 0.35 -24.84 -16.00
CA VAL A 59 1.53 -25.28 -15.24
C VAL A 59 1.12 -26.28 -14.14
N LEU A 60 -0.01 -26.03 -13.48
CA LEU A 60 -0.58 -26.95 -12.50
C LEU A 60 -0.99 -28.29 -13.14
N ASP A 61 -1.63 -28.23 -14.29
CA ASP A 61 -2.05 -29.44 -15.04
C ASP A 61 -0.84 -30.22 -15.55
N GLN A 62 0.20 -29.52 -16.04
CA GLN A 62 1.43 -30.17 -16.49
C GLN A 62 2.16 -30.89 -15.34
N TRP A 63 2.18 -30.27 -14.13
CA TRP A 63 2.75 -30.90 -12.94
C TRP A 63 2.15 -32.25 -12.62
N ILE A 64 0.81 -32.38 -12.72
CA ILE A 64 0.12 -33.68 -12.52
C ILE A 64 0.42 -34.65 -13.66
N LYS A 65 0.44 -34.17 -14.95
CA LYS A 65 0.76 -35.04 -16.09
C LYS A 65 2.15 -35.64 -15.99
N GLU A 66 3.10 -34.95 -15.35
CA GLU A 66 4.43 -35.47 -15.07
C GLU A 66 4.46 -36.49 -13.91
N GLY A 67 3.32 -36.89 -13.36
CA GLY A 67 3.21 -37.87 -12.27
C GLY A 67 3.69 -37.32 -10.92
N LYS A 68 3.84 -36.00 -10.78
CA LYS A 68 4.32 -35.38 -9.55
C LYS A 68 3.21 -35.20 -8.53
N HIS A 69 3.49 -35.54 -7.29
CA HIS A 69 2.52 -35.43 -6.19
C HIS A 69 2.28 -33.95 -5.84
N VAL A 70 1.04 -33.65 -5.46
CA VAL A 70 0.60 -32.36 -4.93
C VAL A 70 0.10 -32.57 -3.51
N VAL A 71 0.57 -31.73 -2.58
CA VAL A 71 0.15 -31.74 -1.18
C VAL A 71 -0.74 -30.54 -0.89
N LYS A 72 -1.89 -30.75 -0.24
CA LYS A 72 -2.85 -29.69 0.09
C LYS A 72 -2.17 -28.50 0.80
N LYS A 73 -1.30 -28.76 1.78
CA LYS A 73 -0.57 -27.71 2.51
C LYS A 73 0.34 -26.87 1.62
N GLU A 74 0.92 -27.46 0.58
CA GLU A 74 1.74 -26.72 -0.39
C GLU A 74 0.89 -25.74 -1.21
N LEU A 75 -0.30 -26.17 -1.66
CA LEU A 75 -1.23 -25.29 -2.38
C LEU A 75 -1.74 -24.16 -1.47
N GLN A 76 -2.09 -24.47 -0.22
CA GLN A 76 -2.49 -23.46 0.76
C GLN A 76 -1.36 -22.45 1.02
N TYR A 77 -0.11 -22.91 1.15
CA TYR A 77 1.06 -22.05 1.28
C TYR A 77 1.27 -21.19 0.02
N MET A 78 1.11 -21.77 -1.16
CA MET A 78 1.22 -21.07 -2.43
C MET A 78 0.15 -19.97 -2.55
N ILE A 79 -1.11 -20.28 -2.23
CA ILE A 79 -2.20 -19.28 -2.18
C ILE A 79 -1.82 -18.14 -1.24
N LYS A 80 -1.29 -18.45 -0.05
CA LYS A 80 -0.84 -17.44 0.91
C LYS A 80 0.26 -16.58 0.32
N SER A 81 1.30 -17.18 -0.26
CA SER A 81 2.42 -16.47 -0.87
C SER A 81 1.96 -15.55 -2.02
N LEU A 82 1.12 -16.08 -2.93
CA LEU A 82 0.57 -15.29 -4.04
C LEU A 82 -0.26 -14.09 -3.54
N LYS A 83 -1.02 -14.25 -2.45
CA LYS A 83 -1.74 -13.15 -1.78
C LYS A 83 -0.78 -12.10 -1.22
N ASP A 84 0.31 -12.52 -0.58
CA ASP A 84 1.32 -11.61 -0.01
C ASP A 84 1.97 -10.76 -1.10
N TYR A 85 2.16 -11.32 -2.31
CA TYR A 85 2.60 -10.61 -3.50
C TYR A 85 1.49 -9.92 -4.30
N ARG A 86 0.24 -9.88 -3.77
CA ARG A 86 -0.96 -9.30 -4.42
C ARG A 86 -1.35 -9.94 -5.75
N ARG A 87 -0.87 -11.14 -6.03
CA ARG A 87 -1.22 -11.92 -7.23
C ARG A 87 -2.54 -12.67 -7.00
N TYR A 88 -3.61 -11.91 -6.75
CA TYR A 88 -4.91 -12.46 -6.33
C TYR A 88 -5.58 -13.33 -7.38
N LYS A 89 -5.42 -13.01 -8.68
CA LYS A 89 -5.97 -13.81 -9.78
C LYS A 89 -5.36 -15.20 -9.80
N HIS A 90 -4.03 -15.29 -9.76
CA HIS A 90 -3.33 -16.57 -9.67
C HIS A 90 -3.68 -17.34 -8.39
N ALA A 91 -3.76 -16.65 -7.24
CA ALA A 91 -4.18 -17.30 -6.00
C ALA A 91 -5.61 -17.89 -6.09
N LEU A 92 -6.51 -17.21 -6.80
CA LEU A 92 -7.86 -17.68 -7.04
C LEU A 92 -7.87 -18.90 -7.97
N GLU A 93 -7.04 -18.89 -9.03
CA GLU A 93 -6.89 -20.04 -9.94
C GLU A 93 -6.41 -21.29 -9.18
N VAL A 94 -5.39 -21.18 -8.31
CA VAL A 94 -4.94 -22.29 -7.46
C VAL A 94 -6.07 -22.78 -6.56
N SER A 95 -6.84 -21.84 -5.97
CA SER A 95 -7.95 -22.19 -5.07
C SER A 95 -9.07 -22.95 -5.80
N TYR A 96 -9.43 -22.57 -7.02
CA TYR A 96 -10.39 -23.32 -7.83
C TYR A 96 -9.82 -24.66 -8.29
N TRP A 97 -8.61 -24.65 -8.83
CA TRP A 97 -7.95 -25.86 -9.33
C TRP A 97 -7.86 -26.95 -8.26
N MET A 98 -7.57 -26.59 -7.02
CA MET A 98 -7.49 -27.49 -5.87
C MET A 98 -8.78 -28.29 -5.64
N THR A 99 -9.95 -27.70 -5.91
CA THR A 99 -11.26 -28.32 -5.72
C THR A 99 -11.83 -28.93 -7.00
N ASP A 100 -11.64 -28.27 -8.16
CA ASP A 100 -12.25 -28.67 -9.44
C ASP A 100 -11.65 -29.96 -9.98
N LYS A 101 -10.34 -30.15 -9.78
CA LYS A 101 -9.67 -31.42 -10.10
C LYS A 101 -9.96 -32.53 -9.06
N ARG A 102 -10.81 -32.22 -8.05
CA ARG A 102 -11.14 -33.16 -6.94
C ARG A 102 -9.92 -33.71 -6.21
N CYS A 103 -8.79 -32.97 -6.27
CA CYS A 103 -7.58 -33.38 -5.56
C CYS A 103 -7.79 -33.38 -4.05
N PHE A 104 -8.61 -32.41 -3.55
CA PHE A 104 -8.84 -32.25 -2.11
C PHE A 104 -10.26 -31.75 -1.83
N SER A 105 -10.88 -32.30 -0.78
CA SER A 105 -12.09 -31.72 -0.23
C SER A 105 -11.81 -30.36 0.40
N PRO A 106 -12.65 -29.32 0.15
CA PRO A 106 -12.49 -28.02 0.75
C PRO A 106 -12.69 -28.07 2.27
N GLU A 107 -11.88 -27.32 3.00
CA GLU A 107 -12.07 -27.03 4.42
C GLU A 107 -12.79 -25.69 4.60
N TYR A 108 -13.34 -25.44 5.79
CA TYR A 108 -13.96 -24.16 6.13
C TYR A 108 -13.01 -22.96 5.90
N SER A 109 -11.73 -23.13 6.21
CA SER A 109 -10.69 -22.14 5.99
C SER A 109 -10.46 -21.86 4.50
N ASP A 110 -10.51 -22.88 3.64
CA ASP A 110 -10.35 -22.74 2.19
C ASP A 110 -11.49 -21.93 1.59
N ILE A 111 -12.72 -22.14 2.09
CA ILE A 111 -13.92 -21.37 1.69
C ILE A 111 -13.74 -19.88 2.05
N GLY A 112 -13.35 -19.58 3.30
CA GLY A 112 -13.10 -18.20 3.72
C GLY A 112 -12.02 -17.49 2.89
N VAL A 113 -10.92 -18.18 2.59
CA VAL A 113 -9.86 -17.67 1.73
C VAL A 113 -10.36 -17.43 0.31
N ARG A 114 -11.14 -18.34 -0.26
CA ARG A 114 -11.72 -18.21 -1.60
C ARG A 114 -12.69 -17.03 -1.70
N ILE A 115 -13.55 -16.82 -0.71
CA ILE A 115 -14.44 -15.65 -0.64
C ILE A 115 -13.62 -14.36 -0.74
N HIS A 116 -12.56 -14.24 0.05
CA HIS A 116 -11.69 -13.08 -0.01
C HIS A 116 -11.01 -12.90 -1.38
N LEU A 117 -10.59 -13.99 -2.04
CA LEU A 117 -9.97 -13.95 -3.36
C LEU A 117 -10.97 -13.55 -4.45
N ILE A 118 -12.20 -14.10 -4.42
CA ILE A 118 -13.29 -13.71 -5.33
C ILE A 118 -13.57 -12.22 -5.18
N PHE A 119 -13.67 -11.75 -3.94
CA PHE A 119 -13.87 -10.32 -3.66
C PHE A 119 -12.79 -9.44 -4.29
N LYS A 120 -11.51 -9.83 -4.18
CA LYS A 120 -10.39 -9.07 -4.74
C LYS A 120 -10.30 -9.06 -6.25
N VAL A 121 -10.76 -10.13 -6.91
CA VAL A 121 -10.64 -10.33 -8.37
C VAL A 121 -11.91 -9.97 -9.11
N LYS A 122 -13.07 -10.34 -8.58
CA LYS A 122 -14.36 -10.27 -9.27
C LYS A 122 -15.38 -9.34 -8.60
N GLY A 123 -15.09 -8.85 -7.38
CA GLY A 123 -15.98 -7.95 -6.64
C GLY A 123 -17.04 -8.66 -5.79
N LEU A 124 -17.91 -7.83 -5.21
CA LEU A 124 -18.87 -8.27 -4.17
C LEU A 124 -20.01 -9.13 -4.74
N GLU A 125 -20.51 -8.80 -5.93
CA GLU A 125 -21.61 -9.53 -6.56
C GLU A 125 -21.28 -11.01 -6.76
N GLU A 126 -20.06 -11.31 -7.23
CA GLU A 126 -19.60 -12.68 -7.40
C GLU A 126 -19.39 -13.42 -6.06
N VAL A 127 -19.05 -12.70 -4.99
CA VAL A 127 -19.01 -13.25 -3.64
C VAL A 127 -20.40 -13.72 -3.21
N GLU A 128 -21.44 -12.90 -3.42
CA GLU A 128 -22.81 -13.24 -3.08
C GLU A 128 -23.31 -14.48 -3.86
N LYS A 129 -23.04 -14.53 -5.16
CA LYS A 129 -23.34 -15.71 -6.01
C LYS A 129 -22.63 -16.96 -5.49
N TYR A 130 -21.34 -16.86 -5.17
CA TYR A 130 -20.57 -17.98 -4.65
C TYR A 130 -21.12 -18.49 -3.32
N ILE A 131 -21.44 -17.59 -2.37
CA ILE A 131 -22.01 -17.99 -1.07
C ILE A 131 -23.36 -18.69 -1.21
N ASN A 132 -24.19 -18.26 -2.17
CA ASN A 132 -25.45 -18.90 -2.46
C ASN A 132 -25.27 -20.33 -3.01
N SER A 133 -24.20 -20.56 -3.76
CA SER A 133 -23.91 -21.86 -4.39
C SER A 133 -23.24 -22.88 -3.46
N ILE A 134 -22.59 -22.45 -2.36
CA ILE A 134 -21.93 -23.41 -1.45
C ILE A 134 -22.93 -24.18 -0.60
N PRO A 135 -22.65 -25.49 -0.32
CA PRO A 135 -23.49 -26.31 0.54
C PRO A 135 -23.68 -25.73 1.94
N GLN A 136 -24.86 -25.99 2.54
CA GLN A 136 -25.23 -25.46 3.86
C GLN A 136 -24.21 -25.79 4.95
N GLN A 137 -23.61 -26.96 4.90
CA GLN A 137 -22.58 -27.41 5.85
C GLN A 137 -21.39 -26.46 5.94
N PHE A 138 -21.05 -25.73 4.87
CA PHE A 138 -19.95 -24.76 4.85
C PHE A 138 -20.39 -23.36 5.25
N LYS A 139 -21.67 -23.10 5.50
CA LYS A 139 -22.21 -21.79 5.91
C LYS A 139 -22.06 -21.59 7.43
N GLY A 140 -20.80 -21.58 7.92
CA GLY A 140 -20.44 -21.36 9.32
C GLY A 140 -19.69 -20.05 9.54
N PHE A 141 -18.98 -19.98 10.67
CA PHE A 141 -18.24 -18.78 11.11
C PHE A 141 -17.27 -18.26 10.04
N GLN A 142 -16.46 -19.14 9.43
CA GLN A 142 -15.45 -18.74 8.44
C GLN A 142 -16.07 -18.09 7.21
N THR A 143 -17.21 -18.59 6.75
CA THR A 143 -17.96 -18.03 5.61
C THR A 143 -18.55 -16.68 5.95
N TYR A 144 -19.26 -16.57 7.08
CA TYR A 144 -19.91 -15.33 7.45
C TYR A 144 -18.91 -14.25 7.90
N SER A 145 -17.82 -14.61 8.58
CA SER A 145 -16.76 -13.64 8.90
C SER A 145 -16.04 -13.12 7.64
N ALA A 146 -15.81 -14.00 6.64
CA ALA A 146 -15.24 -13.56 5.36
C ALA A 146 -16.21 -12.65 4.59
N LEU A 147 -17.50 -12.96 4.55
CA LEU A 147 -18.54 -12.11 3.94
C LEU A 147 -18.65 -10.76 4.65
N LEU A 148 -18.66 -10.78 5.99
CA LEU A 148 -18.66 -9.56 6.80
C LEU A 148 -17.47 -8.65 6.46
N ASN A 149 -16.27 -9.24 6.33
CA ASN A 149 -15.09 -8.48 5.91
C ASN A 149 -15.23 -7.88 4.50
N CYS A 150 -15.90 -8.58 3.56
CA CYS A 150 -16.17 -8.05 2.22
C CYS A 150 -17.10 -6.84 2.29
N TYR A 151 -18.25 -6.95 2.98
CA TYR A 151 -19.20 -5.85 3.15
C TYR A 151 -18.58 -4.67 3.90
N ALA A 152 -17.84 -4.92 4.98
CA ALA A 152 -17.12 -3.88 5.72
C ALA A 152 -16.05 -3.18 4.87
N SER A 153 -15.41 -3.90 3.95
CA SER A 153 -14.42 -3.33 3.03
C SER A 153 -15.03 -2.42 1.99
N GLU A 154 -16.24 -2.74 1.50
CA GLU A 154 -17.04 -1.93 0.56
C GLU A 154 -17.87 -0.83 1.26
N LYS A 155 -17.80 -0.74 2.60
CA LYS A 155 -18.62 0.19 3.41
C LYS A 155 -20.14 -0.03 3.25
N SER A 156 -20.56 -1.25 2.95
CA SER A 156 -21.97 -1.62 2.88
C SER A 156 -22.50 -1.84 4.29
N VAL A 157 -22.81 -0.75 4.99
CA VAL A 157 -23.12 -0.75 6.44
C VAL A 157 -24.29 -1.67 6.76
N GLU A 158 -25.42 -1.50 6.07
CA GLU A 158 -26.64 -2.29 6.31
C GLU A 158 -26.42 -3.80 6.12
N LYS A 159 -25.74 -4.18 5.03
CA LYS A 159 -25.42 -5.61 4.77
C LYS A 159 -24.43 -6.17 5.80
N ALA A 160 -23.45 -5.36 6.22
CA ALA A 160 -22.49 -5.78 7.25
C ALA A 160 -23.17 -5.98 8.60
N GLU A 161 -24.07 -5.07 9.00
CA GLU A 161 -24.86 -5.16 10.23
C GLU A 161 -25.77 -6.39 10.23
N ALA A 162 -26.44 -6.68 9.10
CA ALA A 162 -27.28 -7.86 8.95
C ALA A 162 -26.46 -9.17 9.10
N ILE A 163 -25.26 -9.24 8.53
CA ILE A 163 -24.38 -10.42 8.72
C ILE A 163 -23.84 -10.50 10.15
N MET A 164 -23.49 -9.35 10.76
CA MET A 164 -23.05 -9.36 12.17
C MET A 164 -24.16 -9.86 13.09
N GLN A 165 -25.43 -9.42 12.87
CA GLN A 165 -26.57 -9.94 13.62
C GLN A 165 -26.74 -11.45 13.41
N LYS A 166 -26.65 -11.93 12.17
CA LYS A 166 -26.72 -13.37 11.88
C LYS A 166 -25.62 -14.16 12.60
N VAL A 167 -24.38 -13.65 12.67
CA VAL A 167 -23.30 -14.27 13.43
C VAL A 167 -23.61 -14.31 14.93
N LYS A 168 -24.26 -13.25 15.46
CA LYS A 168 -24.73 -13.21 16.86
C LYS A 168 -25.83 -14.25 17.12
N ASP A 169 -26.84 -14.32 16.27
CA ASP A 169 -27.98 -15.23 16.39
C ASP A 169 -27.54 -16.71 16.35
N MET A 170 -26.48 -17.00 15.59
CA MET A 170 -25.86 -18.31 15.54
C MET A 170 -24.99 -18.63 16.77
N GLY A 171 -24.83 -17.71 17.72
CA GLY A 171 -23.96 -17.86 18.88
C GLY A 171 -22.47 -17.84 18.55
N LEU A 172 -22.07 -17.34 17.37
CA LEU A 172 -20.69 -17.39 16.86
C LEU A 172 -19.91 -16.08 17.12
N ALA A 173 -20.53 -15.08 17.74
CA ALA A 173 -19.92 -13.79 17.99
C ALA A 173 -19.06 -13.74 19.27
N HIS A 174 -18.30 -14.81 19.54
CA HIS A 174 -17.33 -14.83 20.66
C HIS A 174 -15.93 -14.39 20.24
N ASN A 175 -15.67 -14.37 18.94
CA ASN A 175 -14.37 -14.02 18.40
C ASN A 175 -14.30 -12.52 18.12
N PRO A 176 -13.25 -11.80 18.60
CA PRO A 176 -13.08 -10.36 18.35
C PRO A 176 -12.95 -9.99 16.86
N LEU A 177 -12.68 -10.95 15.97
CA LEU A 177 -12.47 -10.71 14.54
C LEU A 177 -13.67 -10.01 13.85
N CYS A 178 -14.91 -10.46 14.13
CA CYS A 178 -16.10 -9.82 13.55
C CYS A 178 -16.28 -8.40 14.05
N TYR A 179 -16.03 -8.16 15.32
CA TYR A 179 -16.04 -6.83 15.92
C TYR A 179 -14.97 -5.92 15.29
N SER A 180 -13.76 -6.45 15.06
CA SER A 180 -12.68 -5.71 14.37
C SER A 180 -13.11 -5.26 12.96
N PHE A 181 -13.82 -6.09 12.20
CA PHE A 181 -14.31 -5.72 10.87
C PHE A 181 -15.37 -4.61 10.94
N MET A 182 -16.32 -4.73 11.87
CA MET A 182 -17.35 -3.72 12.08
C MET A 182 -16.76 -2.40 12.54
N MET A 183 -15.89 -2.40 13.55
CA MET A 183 -15.22 -1.20 14.04
C MET A 183 -14.39 -0.51 12.97
N LYS A 184 -13.66 -1.29 12.14
CA LYS A 184 -12.91 -0.74 11.00
C LYS A 184 -13.84 -0.08 9.97
N MET A 185 -15.00 -0.64 9.72
CA MET A 185 -16.01 -0.06 8.83
C MET A 185 -16.52 1.25 9.41
N TYR A 186 -16.96 1.27 10.67
CA TYR A 186 -17.46 2.46 11.34
C TYR A 186 -16.38 3.56 11.43
N TYR A 187 -15.11 3.20 11.69
CA TYR A 187 -14.01 4.15 11.60
C TYR A 187 -13.92 4.80 10.21
N ARG A 188 -14.09 4.02 9.13
CA ARG A 188 -14.01 4.52 7.74
C ARG A 188 -15.24 5.29 7.29
N THR A 189 -16.37 5.14 7.95
CA THR A 189 -17.63 5.87 7.70
C THR A 189 -17.80 7.05 8.65
N GLY A 190 -16.96 7.15 9.70
CA GLY A 190 -17.04 8.23 10.69
C GLY A 190 -18.14 8.03 11.73
N ASP A 191 -18.64 6.80 11.89
CA ASP A 191 -19.71 6.47 12.84
C ASP A 191 -19.12 6.09 14.21
N TRP A 192 -18.75 7.10 14.97
CA TRP A 192 -18.07 6.93 16.26
C TRP A 192 -19.00 6.33 17.32
N GLU A 193 -20.28 6.64 17.28
CA GLU A 193 -21.29 6.14 18.23
C GLU A 193 -21.44 4.62 18.10
N LYS A 194 -21.54 4.11 16.88
CA LYS A 194 -21.60 2.66 16.66
C LYS A 194 -20.29 1.95 17.04
N MET A 195 -19.15 2.61 16.90
CA MET A 195 -17.87 2.07 17.42
C MET A 195 -17.91 1.90 18.94
N ASP A 196 -18.37 2.92 19.67
CA ASP A 196 -18.47 2.87 21.13
C ASP A 196 -19.45 1.80 21.58
N ASN A 197 -20.60 1.69 20.90
CA ASN A 197 -21.59 0.63 21.16
C ASN A 197 -20.98 -0.77 20.97
N MET A 198 -20.13 -0.98 19.94
CA MET A 198 -19.45 -2.25 19.75
C MET A 198 -18.45 -2.56 20.88
N MET A 199 -17.71 -1.56 21.36
CA MET A 199 -16.80 -1.75 22.49
C MET A 199 -17.55 -2.10 23.78
N ASN A 200 -18.62 -1.37 24.09
CA ASN A 200 -19.46 -1.62 25.25
C ASN A 200 -20.10 -3.02 25.19
N GLU A 201 -20.52 -3.45 23.99
CA GLU A 201 -21.04 -4.81 23.79
C GLU A 201 -19.97 -5.87 24.07
N MET A 202 -18.74 -5.66 23.59
CA MET A 202 -17.63 -6.58 23.86
C MET A 202 -17.30 -6.66 25.35
N GLU A 203 -17.24 -5.52 26.04
CA GLU A 203 -17.01 -5.47 27.48
C GLU A 203 -18.11 -6.20 28.25
N GLY A 204 -19.38 -5.93 27.93
CA GLY A 204 -20.55 -6.57 28.57
C GLY A 204 -20.60 -8.08 28.35
N LYS A 205 -20.01 -8.59 27.27
CA LYS A 205 -19.92 -10.02 26.95
C LYS A 205 -18.62 -10.68 27.40
N GLY A 206 -17.70 -9.94 28.03
CA GLY A 206 -16.38 -10.42 28.42
C GLY A 206 -15.48 -10.81 27.24
N ILE A 207 -15.71 -10.22 26.05
CA ILE A 207 -14.89 -10.45 24.86
C ILE A 207 -13.65 -9.55 24.98
N ASN A 208 -12.47 -10.16 25.02
CA ASN A 208 -11.23 -9.41 25.13
C ASN A 208 -10.95 -8.58 23.88
N PHE A 209 -10.47 -7.35 24.08
CA PHE A 209 -9.95 -6.55 22.99
C PHE A 209 -8.62 -7.13 22.50
N ASP A 210 -8.47 -7.23 21.19
CA ASP A 210 -7.17 -7.50 20.59
C ASP A 210 -6.44 -6.18 20.23
N GLN A 211 -5.17 -6.29 19.86
CA GLN A 211 -4.39 -5.11 19.48
C GLN A 211 -5.03 -4.34 18.31
N PHE A 212 -5.76 -5.00 17.41
CA PHE A 212 -6.34 -4.36 16.23
C PHE A 212 -7.50 -3.46 16.62
N ILE A 213 -8.38 -3.93 17.50
CA ILE A 213 -9.51 -3.16 18.03
C ILE A 213 -9.00 -1.92 18.75
N LEU A 214 -8.02 -2.07 19.63
CA LEU A 214 -7.46 -0.96 20.40
C LEU A 214 -6.76 0.06 19.48
N ILE A 215 -6.03 -0.40 18.45
CA ILE A 215 -5.41 0.52 17.49
C ILE A 215 -6.45 1.25 16.62
N ILE A 216 -7.54 0.60 16.23
CA ILE A 216 -8.66 1.27 15.54
C ILE A 216 -9.23 2.37 16.45
N ARG A 217 -9.46 2.07 17.72
CA ARG A 217 -9.99 3.03 18.69
C ARG A 217 -9.02 4.20 18.93
N LEU A 218 -7.73 3.92 19.10
CA LEU A 218 -6.70 4.95 19.20
C LEU A 218 -6.69 5.85 17.94
N SER A 219 -6.86 5.25 16.76
CA SER A 219 -6.94 6.00 15.51
C SER A 219 -8.20 6.88 15.43
N ALA A 220 -9.30 6.46 16.04
CA ALA A 220 -10.52 7.25 16.14
C ALA A 220 -10.33 8.47 17.08
N TYR A 221 -9.72 8.27 18.24
CA TYR A 221 -9.36 9.37 19.14
C TYR A 221 -8.39 10.36 18.47
N ALA A 222 -7.40 9.86 17.73
CA ALA A 222 -6.49 10.72 16.96
C ALA A 222 -7.24 11.55 15.89
N ALA A 223 -8.21 10.96 15.20
CA ALA A 223 -9.03 11.68 14.22
C ALA A 223 -9.92 12.75 14.85
N ALA A 224 -10.36 12.53 16.09
CA ALA A 224 -11.13 13.48 16.89
C ALA A 224 -10.24 14.54 17.60
N GLY A 225 -8.90 14.40 17.57
CA GLY A 225 -7.98 15.26 18.30
C GLY A 225 -7.98 15.00 19.82
N ASP A 226 -8.54 13.88 20.27
CA ASP A 226 -8.64 13.50 21.67
C ASP A 226 -7.36 12.80 22.15
N SER A 227 -6.43 13.59 22.68
CA SER A 227 -5.14 13.11 23.20
C SER A 227 -5.30 12.25 24.45
N ASP A 228 -6.27 12.54 25.32
CA ASP A 228 -6.48 11.80 26.56
C ASP A 228 -7.04 10.41 26.28
N GLY A 229 -7.98 10.32 25.33
CA GLY A 229 -8.48 9.06 24.82
C GLY A 229 -7.38 8.20 24.20
N MET A 230 -6.48 8.82 23.43
CA MET A 230 -5.30 8.12 22.88
C MET A 230 -4.40 7.56 23.97
N ASP A 231 -4.11 8.34 25.01
CA ASP A 231 -3.27 7.93 26.15
C ASP A 231 -3.89 6.78 26.92
N LYS A 232 -5.21 6.78 27.12
CA LYS A 232 -5.94 5.68 27.74
C LYS A 232 -5.72 4.38 26.95
N ILE A 233 -5.93 4.41 25.64
CA ILE A 233 -5.76 3.22 24.79
C ILE A 233 -4.30 2.78 24.71
N ALA A 234 -3.34 3.70 24.61
CA ALA A 234 -1.92 3.37 24.59
C ALA A 234 -1.50 2.65 25.89
N ARG A 235 -1.97 3.11 27.06
CA ARG A 235 -1.76 2.43 28.33
C ARG A 235 -2.39 1.05 28.38
N MET A 236 -3.62 0.88 27.87
CA MET A 236 -4.27 -0.43 27.78
C MET A 236 -3.45 -1.41 26.92
N LEU A 237 -2.94 -0.95 25.77
CA LEU A 237 -2.11 -1.75 24.88
C LEU A 237 -0.79 -2.20 25.54
N GLU A 238 -0.20 -1.36 26.40
CA GLU A 238 1.07 -1.65 27.07
C GLU A 238 0.90 -2.47 28.35
N SER A 239 -0.20 -2.30 29.06
CA SER A 239 -0.45 -2.96 30.36
C SER A 239 -0.99 -4.37 30.22
N ASP A 240 -1.68 -4.71 29.14
CA ASP A 240 -2.25 -6.04 28.95
C ASP A 240 -1.20 -7.04 28.45
N LYS A 241 -0.71 -7.88 29.36
CA LYS A 241 0.30 -8.92 29.10
C LYS A 241 -0.13 -9.96 28.03
N ARG A 242 -1.43 -10.05 27.72
CA ARG A 242 -1.96 -10.93 26.68
C ARG A 242 -1.73 -10.35 25.28
N ILE A 243 -1.50 -9.04 25.19
CA ILE A 243 -1.28 -8.33 23.93
C ILE A 243 0.23 -8.19 23.70
N THR A 244 0.74 -8.89 22.72
CA THR A 244 2.12 -8.71 22.28
C THR A 244 2.16 -7.67 21.16
N LEU A 245 2.58 -6.46 21.48
CA LEU A 245 2.74 -5.40 20.51
C LEU A 245 3.91 -5.72 19.58
N ASN A 246 3.64 -5.71 18.29
CA ASN A 246 4.68 -5.80 17.27
C ASN A 246 5.14 -4.39 16.83
N TRP A 247 6.21 -4.33 16.05
CA TRP A 247 6.76 -3.08 15.57
C TRP A 247 5.75 -2.25 14.72
N ASN A 248 4.80 -2.90 14.03
CA ASN A 248 3.74 -2.19 13.30
C ASN A 248 2.79 -1.44 14.26
N ALA A 249 2.46 -2.03 15.41
CA ALA A 249 1.61 -1.38 16.41
C ALA A 249 2.27 -0.10 16.94
N TYR A 250 3.53 -0.17 17.38
CA TYR A 250 4.27 1.01 17.82
C TYR A 250 4.39 2.07 16.73
N SER A 251 4.61 1.67 15.48
CA SER A 251 4.71 2.62 14.36
C SER A 251 3.40 3.38 14.14
N ILE A 252 2.24 2.72 14.30
CA ILE A 252 0.94 3.36 14.13
C ILE A 252 0.66 4.31 15.30
N ILE A 253 0.95 3.87 16.53
CA ILE A 253 0.76 4.71 17.70
C ILE A 253 1.62 5.98 17.59
N ALA A 254 2.90 5.84 17.20
CA ALA A 254 3.79 6.98 16.96
C ALA A 254 3.25 7.91 15.88
N GLU A 255 2.82 7.36 14.72
CA GLU A 255 2.21 8.13 13.64
C GLU A 255 0.98 8.92 14.12
N LYS A 256 0.13 8.31 14.94
CA LYS A 256 -1.07 8.98 15.45
C LYS A 256 -0.73 10.10 16.43
N TYR A 257 0.26 9.92 17.31
CA TYR A 257 0.74 11.00 18.16
C TYR A 257 1.35 12.15 17.34
N LEU A 258 2.11 11.87 16.28
CA LEU A 258 2.64 12.92 15.38
C LEU A 258 1.51 13.69 14.70
N ASN A 259 0.45 13.01 14.25
CA ASN A 259 -0.67 13.65 13.57
C ASN A 259 -1.45 14.63 14.47
N VAL A 260 -1.43 14.44 15.78
CA VAL A 260 -2.05 15.34 16.77
C VAL A 260 -1.03 16.28 17.43
N GLY A 261 0.22 16.34 16.93
CA GLY A 261 1.26 17.23 17.42
C GLY A 261 1.94 16.81 18.73
N GLN A 262 1.69 15.59 19.23
CA GLN A 262 2.26 15.06 20.47
C GLN A 262 3.64 14.42 20.22
N VAL A 263 4.62 15.25 19.83
CA VAL A 263 5.95 14.79 19.36
C VAL A 263 6.67 13.96 20.41
N GLU A 264 6.70 14.38 21.69
CA GLU A 264 7.43 13.67 22.74
C GLU A 264 6.88 12.27 23.01
N LYS A 265 5.55 12.10 22.96
CA LYS A 265 4.93 10.78 23.09
C LYS A 265 5.25 9.90 21.88
N ALA A 266 5.27 10.48 20.68
CA ALA A 266 5.69 9.77 19.49
C ALA A 266 7.15 9.30 19.58
N LEU A 267 8.08 10.15 20.06
CA LEU A 267 9.48 9.77 20.27
C LEU A 267 9.63 8.63 21.27
N THR A 268 8.82 8.61 22.34
CA THR A 268 8.78 7.46 23.26
C THR A 268 8.42 6.15 22.54
N MET A 269 7.44 6.18 21.63
CA MET A 269 7.07 5.01 20.82
C MET A 269 8.15 4.63 19.82
N LEU A 270 8.85 5.62 19.23
CA LEU A 270 9.98 5.38 18.34
C LEU A 270 11.16 4.70 19.03
N ASN A 271 11.48 5.11 20.26
CA ASN A 271 12.52 4.46 21.06
C ASN A 271 12.18 2.97 21.34
N LYS A 272 10.91 2.67 21.66
CA LYS A 272 10.46 1.28 21.81
C LYS A 272 10.56 0.50 20.49
N LEU A 273 10.25 1.16 19.37
CA LEU A 273 10.37 0.60 18.04
C LEU A 273 11.83 0.25 17.69
N GLU A 274 12.78 1.12 18.02
CA GLU A 274 14.22 0.86 17.84
C GLU A 274 14.67 -0.35 18.68
N GLY A 275 14.22 -0.47 19.92
CA GLY A 275 14.51 -1.61 20.79
C GLY A 275 14.11 -2.96 20.18
N MET A 276 13.19 -2.97 19.19
CA MET A 276 12.76 -4.18 18.49
C MET A 276 13.69 -4.57 17.33
N LEU A 277 14.74 -3.79 17.02
CA LEU A 277 15.66 -4.06 15.92
C LEU A 277 16.31 -5.44 16.03
N ALA A 278 16.74 -5.84 17.23
CA ALA A 278 17.40 -7.12 17.45
C ALA A 278 16.50 -8.32 17.12
N THR A 279 15.21 -8.23 17.48
CA THR A 279 14.23 -9.32 17.35
C THR A 279 13.44 -9.31 16.04
N SER A 280 13.46 -8.18 15.31
CA SER A 280 12.69 -8.03 14.09
C SER A 280 13.25 -8.88 12.95
N LYS A 281 12.36 -9.69 12.32
CA LYS A 281 12.68 -10.43 11.08
C LYS A 281 12.73 -9.52 9.85
N ASN A 282 12.04 -8.38 9.87
CA ASN A 282 11.97 -7.42 8.76
C ASN A 282 12.69 -6.13 9.11
N LYS A 283 13.99 -6.21 9.29
CA LYS A 283 14.84 -5.07 9.67
C LYS A 283 14.82 -3.94 8.64
N GLN A 284 14.80 -4.25 7.34
CA GLN A 284 14.69 -3.23 6.27
C GLN A 284 13.35 -2.47 6.30
N GLY A 285 12.26 -3.17 6.61
CA GLY A 285 10.96 -2.54 6.78
C GLY A 285 10.91 -1.62 8.00
N LEU A 286 11.52 -2.07 9.10
CA LEU A 286 11.65 -1.29 10.33
C LEU A 286 12.47 -0.01 10.11
N LEU A 287 13.62 -0.10 9.42
CA LEU A 287 14.42 1.07 9.04
C LEU A 287 13.57 2.10 8.29
N GLY A 288 12.88 1.68 7.21
CA GLY A 288 12.07 2.61 6.43
C GLY A 288 10.97 3.30 7.23
N VAL A 289 10.40 2.63 8.23
CA VAL A 289 9.39 3.22 9.12
C VAL A 289 10.02 4.21 10.10
N LEU A 290 11.13 3.86 10.73
CA LEU A 290 11.84 4.75 11.65
C LEU A 290 12.28 6.04 10.95
N LEU A 291 12.95 5.93 9.79
CA LEU A 291 13.37 7.09 9.00
C LEU A 291 12.19 8.01 8.66
N ASN A 292 11.07 7.44 8.19
CA ASN A 292 9.89 8.22 7.86
C ASN A 292 9.27 8.93 9.06
N LEU A 293 9.19 8.27 10.22
CA LEU A 293 8.56 8.83 11.43
C LEU A 293 9.48 9.86 12.10
N TYR A 294 10.80 9.66 12.15
CA TYR A 294 11.73 10.70 12.63
C TYR A 294 11.70 11.94 11.74
N ALA A 295 11.59 11.74 10.41
CA ALA A 295 11.43 12.87 9.50
C ALA A 295 10.10 13.62 9.72
N GLN A 296 9.00 12.91 10.00
CA GLN A 296 7.72 13.54 10.36
C GLN A 296 7.80 14.28 11.71
N ALA A 297 8.58 13.76 12.66
CA ALA A 297 8.82 14.38 13.95
C ALA A 297 9.76 15.60 13.87
N GLY A 298 10.32 15.92 12.70
CA GLY A 298 11.27 17.02 12.52
C GLY A 298 12.65 16.75 13.14
N LYS A 299 13.01 15.50 13.42
CA LYS A 299 14.25 15.11 14.12
C LYS A 299 15.30 14.62 13.11
N LYS A 300 15.98 15.58 12.43
CA LYS A 300 16.97 15.28 11.41
C LYS A 300 18.22 14.55 11.96
N GLU A 301 18.68 14.92 13.14
CA GLU A 301 19.83 14.29 13.79
C GLU A 301 19.55 12.81 14.09
N GLU A 302 18.35 12.50 14.58
CA GLU A 302 17.93 11.13 14.85
C GLU A 302 17.83 10.29 13.56
N LEU A 303 17.48 10.93 12.45
CA LEU A 303 17.45 10.30 11.14
C LEU A 303 18.84 9.77 10.75
N HIS A 304 19.87 10.62 10.88
CA HIS A 304 21.27 10.24 10.59
C HIS A 304 21.78 9.20 11.58
N ARG A 305 21.50 9.36 12.87
CA ARG A 305 21.87 8.39 13.92
C ARG A 305 21.32 6.99 13.62
N VAL A 306 20.03 6.92 13.27
CA VAL A 306 19.37 5.63 12.93
C VAL A 306 19.95 5.06 11.62
N TRP A 307 20.25 5.89 10.64
CA TRP A 307 20.87 5.46 9.39
C TRP A 307 22.21 4.78 9.65
N ASP A 308 23.08 5.41 10.45
CA ASP A 308 24.40 4.89 10.79
C ASP A 308 24.31 3.60 11.64
N LEU A 309 23.39 3.56 12.60
CA LEU A 309 23.13 2.35 13.39
C LEU A 309 22.77 1.15 12.50
N PHE A 310 21.92 1.36 11.48
CA PHE A 310 21.52 0.28 10.59
C PHE A 310 22.66 -0.13 9.64
N LYS A 311 23.47 0.80 9.14
CA LYS A 311 24.66 0.49 8.31
C LYS A 311 25.68 -0.37 9.05
N GLN A 312 25.89 -0.12 10.32
CA GLN A 312 26.81 -0.94 11.15
C GLN A 312 26.31 -2.39 11.33
N ASN A 313 25.00 -2.60 11.31
CA ASN A 313 24.41 -3.90 11.64
C ASN A 313 23.81 -4.67 10.46
N LEU A 314 23.63 -4.01 9.31
CA LEU A 314 22.91 -4.57 8.17
C LEU A 314 23.47 -4.07 6.84
N ARG A 315 23.43 -4.93 5.82
CA ARG A 315 23.56 -4.48 4.44
C ARG A 315 22.28 -3.72 4.03
N ILE A 316 22.45 -2.47 3.66
CA ILE A 316 21.34 -1.64 3.16
C ILE A 316 21.15 -1.94 1.66
N TYR A 317 19.89 -2.09 1.25
CA TYR A 317 19.46 -2.29 -0.15
C TYR A 317 18.77 -1.03 -0.69
N ASN A 318 18.52 -0.96 -2.00
CA ASN A 318 17.88 0.19 -2.68
C ASN A 318 16.67 0.75 -1.92
N LYS A 319 15.85 -0.12 -1.32
CA LYS A 319 14.69 0.32 -0.53
C LYS A 319 15.06 1.18 0.69
N GLY A 320 16.18 0.88 1.34
CA GLY A 320 16.68 1.68 2.47
C GLY A 320 17.12 3.07 2.01
N TYR A 321 17.91 3.13 0.94
CA TYR A 321 18.35 4.40 0.31
C TYR A 321 17.17 5.25 -0.13
N ILE A 322 16.17 4.66 -0.79
CA ILE A 322 14.92 5.33 -1.15
C ILE A 322 14.23 5.93 0.09
N SER A 323 14.17 5.18 1.20
CA SER A 323 13.55 5.66 2.43
C SER A 323 14.34 6.81 3.06
N MET A 324 15.68 6.74 3.07
CA MET A 324 16.54 7.79 3.61
C MET A 324 16.43 9.08 2.79
N MET A 325 16.58 8.98 1.47
CA MET A 325 16.47 10.15 0.58
C MET A 325 15.10 10.80 0.64
N ASN A 326 14.02 10.00 0.65
CA ASN A 326 12.67 10.52 0.82
C ASN A 326 12.46 11.25 2.17
N SER A 327 13.15 10.78 3.22
CA SER A 327 13.08 11.40 4.54
C SER A 327 13.88 12.72 4.59
N LEU A 328 15.05 12.79 3.95
CA LEU A 328 15.85 14.02 3.81
C LEU A 328 15.12 15.07 2.96
N MET A 329 14.42 14.65 1.91
CA MET A 329 13.61 15.57 1.08
C MET A 329 12.50 16.27 1.86
N LYS A 330 12.07 15.75 3.01
CA LYS A 330 11.09 16.45 3.88
C LYS A 330 11.71 17.65 4.62
N PHE A 331 13.03 17.72 4.68
CA PHE A 331 13.79 18.83 5.24
C PHE A 331 14.36 19.75 4.15
N ASP A 332 14.00 19.51 2.89
CA ASP A 332 14.60 20.17 1.71
C ASP A 332 16.14 20.09 1.69
N ASP A 333 16.68 19.01 2.31
CA ASP A 333 18.11 18.77 2.45
C ASP A 333 18.69 18.11 1.21
N ILE A 334 18.87 18.91 0.15
CA ILE A 334 19.40 18.42 -1.13
C ILE A 334 20.84 17.94 -1.00
N GLU A 335 21.68 18.63 -0.22
CA GLU A 335 23.07 18.24 0.03
C GLU A 335 23.16 16.87 0.71
N GLY A 336 22.32 16.62 1.72
CA GLY A 336 22.23 15.33 2.35
C GLY A 336 21.74 14.23 1.39
N VAL A 337 20.82 14.55 0.49
CA VAL A 337 20.38 13.61 -0.56
C VAL A 337 21.50 13.32 -1.56
N GLU A 338 22.31 14.32 -1.96
CA GLU A 338 23.50 14.14 -2.81
C GLU A 338 24.50 13.18 -2.14
N GLN A 339 24.81 13.37 -0.85
CA GLN A 339 25.73 12.49 -0.09
C GLN A 339 25.22 11.04 -0.03
N ILE A 340 23.95 10.84 0.24
CA ILE A 340 23.33 9.50 0.27
C ILE A 340 23.29 8.86 -1.12
N PHE A 341 23.13 9.65 -2.18
CA PHE A 341 23.21 9.19 -3.55
C PHE A 341 24.61 8.71 -3.91
N GLU A 342 25.66 9.46 -3.57
CA GLU A 342 27.06 9.06 -3.79
C GLU A 342 27.41 7.79 -3.01
N GLU A 343 26.95 7.68 -1.76
CA GLU A 343 27.11 6.46 -0.96
C GLU A 343 26.46 5.25 -1.66
N TRP A 344 25.23 5.41 -2.14
CA TRP A 344 24.51 4.35 -2.85
C TRP A 344 25.24 3.95 -4.14
N GLU A 345 25.67 4.93 -4.91
CA GLU A 345 26.30 4.67 -6.22
C GLU A 345 27.64 3.96 -6.09
N SER A 346 28.41 4.27 -5.03
CA SER A 346 29.66 3.59 -4.70
C SER A 346 29.46 2.18 -4.12
N GLY A 347 28.26 1.90 -3.61
CA GLY A 347 27.93 0.65 -2.90
C GLY A 347 27.74 -0.58 -3.79
N GLY A 348 27.85 -0.48 -5.12
CA GLY A 348 27.77 -1.60 -6.06
C GLY A 348 26.42 -2.34 -6.08
N LEU A 349 25.32 -1.67 -5.72
CA LEU A 349 23.99 -2.20 -5.84
C LEU A 349 23.49 -2.14 -7.30
N SER A 350 22.49 -2.97 -7.64
CA SER A 350 21.84 -2.87 -8.94
C SER A 350 21.24 -1.47 -9.15
N TYR A 351 21.51 -0.87 -10.31
CA TYR A 351 21.04 0.48 -10.59
C TYR A 351 19.50 0.55 -10.60
N ASP A 352 18.95 1.48 -9.86
CA ASP A 352 17.51 1.68 -9.71
C ASP A 352 17.17 3.17 -9.90
N PHE A 353 16.55 3.51 -11.01
CA PHE A 353 16.26 4.89 -11.39
C PHE A 353 15.35 5.63 -10.39
N ARG A 354 14.66 4.93 -9.51
CA ARG A 354 13.88 5.54 -8.42
C ARG A 354 14.76 6.35 -7.46
N ILE A 355 16.05 5.99 -7.36
CA ILE A 355 17.00 6.68 -6.47
C ILE A 355 17.45 8.02 -7.06
N PRO A 356 18.03 8.11 -8.27
CA PRO A 356 18.38 9.39 -8.86
C PRO A 356 17.17 10.30 -9.08
N ASN A 357 15.95 9.77 -9.18
CA ASN A 357 14.74 10.59 -9.34
C ASN A 357 14.53 11.61 -8.20
N PHE A 358 15.01 11.34 -6.98
CA PHE A 358 14.94 12.33 -5.90
C PHE A 358 15.74 13.59 -6.24
N LEU A 359 16.97 13.42 -6.74
CA LEU A 359 17.83 14.52 -7.16
C LEU A 359 17.37 15.15 -8.47
N ILE A 360 17.01 14.36 -9.48
CA ILE A 360 16.48 14.87 -10.75
C ILE A 360 15.28 15.77 -10.48
N GLY A 361 14.33 15.31 -9.65
CA GLY A 361 13.16 16.10 -9.30
C GLY A 361 13.49 17.36 -8.49
N ALA A 362 14.46 17.28 -7.56
CA ALA A 362 14.93 18.44 -6.81
C ALA A 362 15.62 19.45 -7.71
N TYR A 363 16.53 19.03 -8.58
CA TYR A 363 17.23 19.90 -9.51
C TYR A 363 16.27 20.58 -10.48
N CYS A 364 15.29 19.86 -11.04
CA CYS A 364 14.27 20.47 -11.91
C CYS A 364 13.46 21.56 -11.20
N ARG A 365 13.05 21.32 -9.94
CA ARG A 365 12.32 22.32 -9.15
C ARG A 365 13.13 23.57 -8.82
N ASN A 366 14.46 23.43 -8.71
CA ASN A 366 15.37 24.52 -8.35
C ASN A 366 16.04 25.19 -9.57
N GLY A 367 15.57 24.93 -10.80
CA GLY A 367 16.14 25.51 -12.01
C GLY A 367 17.54 25.01 -12.37
N LEU A 368 17.95 23.87 -11.82
CA LEU A 368 19.25 23.26 -12.08
C LEU A 368 19.14 22.17 -13.17
N LEU A 369 18.47 22.49 -14.27
CA LEU A 369 18.13 21.54 -15.33
C LEU A 369 19.36 20.81 -15.89
N ARG A 370 20.49 21.50 -16.08
CA ARG A 370 21.74 20.88 -16.56
C ARG A 370 22.26 19.79 -15.63
N LYS A 371 22.15 19.97 -14.30
CA LYS A 371 22.49 18.91 -13.32
C LYS A 371 21.52 17.73 -13.42
N ALA A 372 20.25 17.99 -13.65
CA ALA A 372 19.23 16.94 -13.82
C ALA A 372 19.50 16.12 -15.08
N GLU A 373 19.79 16.75 -16.22
CA GLU A 373 20.15 16.09 -17.49
C GLU A 373 21.44 15.25 -17.33
N ALA A 374 22.49 15.81 -16.74
CA ALA A 374 23.76 15.10 -16.49
C ALA A 374 23.55 13.83 -15.62
N LEU A 375 22.72 13.93 -14.59
CA LEU A 375 22.39 12.80 -13.72
C LEU A 375 21.53 11.74 -14.45
N PHE A 376 20.61 12.19 -15.29
CA PHE A 376 19.81 11.31 -16.14
C PHE A 376 20.69 10.52 -17.13
N ASP A 377 21.59 11.19 -17.86
CA ASP A 377 22.52 10.58 -18.82
C ASP A 377 23.49 9.60 -18.12
N ARG A 378 23.98 9.97 -16.94
CA ARG A 378 24.76 9.06 -16.07
C ARG A 378 23.99 7.81 -15.70
N GLY A 379 22.68 7.92 -15.41
CA GLY A 379 21.82 6.79 -15.12
C GLY A 379 21.65 5.86 -16.33
N LEU A 380 21.48 6.43 -17.52
CA LEU A 380 21.41 5.65 -18.77
C LEU A 380 22.72 4.92 -19.06
N SER A 381 23.87 5.58 -18.90
CA SER A 381 25.17 4.97 -19.15
C SER A 381 25.48 3.79 -18.23
N LYS A 382 24.84 3.73 -17.05
CA LYS A 382 24.90 2.61 -16.09
C LYS A 382 23.86 1.51 -16.35
N GLY A 383 23.13 1.59 -17.47
CA GLY A 383 22.11 0.62 -17.84
C GLY A 383 20.80 0.75 -17.05
N GLY A 384 20.60 1.86 -16.38
CA GLY A 384 19.33 2.16 -15.68
C GLY A 384 18.20 2.41 -16.68
N VAL A 385 16.99 2.00 -16.30
CA VAL A 385 15.77 2.23 -17.09
C VAL A 385 14.98 3.37 -16.45
N PRO A 386 14.80 4.51 -17.14
CA PRO A 386 14.02 5.63 -16.65
C PRO A 386 12.57 5.23 -16.38
N THR A 387 12.01 5.76 -15.31
CA THR A 387 10.60 5.55 -14.94
C THR A 387 9.72 6.66 -15.49
N VAL A 388 8.42 6.48 -15.46
CA VAL A 388 7.43 7.53 -15.77
C VAL A 388 7.73 8.81 -14.97
N ILE A 389 8.05 8.66 -13.68
CA ILE A 389 8.37 9.78 -12.77
C ILE A 389 9.62 10.55 -13.24
N THR A 390 10.63 9.84 -13.77
CA THR A 390 11.85 10.46 -14.33
C THR A 390 11.48 11.42 -15.46
N TRP A 391 10.70 10.95 -16.41
CA TRP A 391 10.27 11.76 -17.55
C TRP A 391 9.39 12.93 -17.15
N CYS A 392 8.52 12.76 -16.14
CA CYS A 392 7.71 13.86 -15.61
C CYS A 392 8.54 14.94 -14.91
N HIS A 393 9.58 14.55 -14.16
CA HIS A 393 10.49 15.53 -13.56
C HIS A 393 11.24 16.32 -14.63
N LEU A 394 11.78 15.65 -15.64
CA LEU A 394 12.47 16.33 -16.76
C LEU A 394 11.50 17.24 -17.52
N ALA A 395 10.28 16.80 -17.81
CA ALA A 395 9.27 17.63 -18.48
C ALA A 395 8.97 18.91 -17.68
N SER A 396 8.81 18.79 -16.35
CA SER A 396 8.64 19.95 -15.48
C SER A 396 9.86 20.90 -15.51
N GLY A 397 11.08 20.34 -15.48
CA GLY A 397 12.31 21.13 -15.58
C GLY A 397 12.46 21.86 -16.92
N TYR A 398 12.11 21.19 -18.03
CA TYR A 398 12.11 21.81 -19.36
C TYR A 398 11.09 22.94 -19.47
N ILE A 399 9.91 22.81 -18.86
CA ILE A 399 8.93 23.90 -18.82
C ILE A 399 9.46 25.11 -18.06
N HIS A 400 10.11 24.91 -16.91
CA HIS A 400 10.70 26.00 -16.14
C HIS A 400 11.78 26.77 -16.89
N GLU A 401 12.46 26.12 -17.85
CA GLU A 401 13.50 26.72 -18.70
C GLU A 401 12.99 27.10 -20.10
N ASP A 402 11.69 27.19 -20.29
CA ASP A 402 11.03 27.55 -21.58
C ASP A 402 11.36 26.61 -22.76
N GLN A 403 11.86 25.38 -22.46
CA GLN A 403 12.19 24.37 -23.46
C GLN A 403 11.00 23.44 -23.74
N VAL A 404 9.85 24.00 -24.11
CA VAL A 404 8.58 23.29 -24.17
C VAL A 404 8.58 22.13 -25.17
N SER A 405 9.30 22.23 -26.28
CA SER A 405 9.43 21.11 -27.24
C SER A 405 10.04 19.85 -26.58
N LYS A 406 11.08 20.02 -25.76
CA LYS A 406 11.69 18.90 -25.01
C LYS A 406 10.76 18.39 -23.89
N ALA A 407 9.98 19.28 -23.29
CA ALA A 407 8.98 18.89 -22.31
C ALA A 407 7.94 17.95 -22.90
N ILE A 408 7.46 18.26 -24.11
CA ILE A 408 6.52 17.43 -24.87
C ILE A 408 7.13 16.06 -25.19
N GLU A 409 8.37 16.01 -25.66
CA GLU A 409 9.06 14.75 -25.92
C GLU A 409 9.18 13.90 -24.67
N ALA A 410 9.52 14.49 -23.54
CA ALA A 410 9.60 13.81 -22.25
C ALA A 410 8.23 13.27 -21.81
N LEU A 411 7.15 14.05 -21.97
CA LEU A 411 5.79 13.61 -21.68
C LEU A 411 5.35 12.44 -22.58
N ASN A 412 5.64 12.50 -23.88
CA ASN A 412 5.34 11.40 -24.81
C ASN A 412 6.05 10.11 -24.39
N LYS A 413 7.32 10.21 -23.96
CA LYS A 413 8.05 9.06 -23.38
C LYS A 413 7.42 8.57 -22.07
N ALA A 414 6.97 9.48 -21.21
CA ALA A 414 6.26 9.10 -19.98
C ALA A 414 4.96 8.33 -20.31
N MET A 415 4.17 8.79 -21.28
CA MET A 415 2.92 8.15 -21.69
C MET A 415 3.15 6.79 -22.32
N SER A 416 4.18 6.62 -23.16
CA SER A 416 4.48 5.34 -23.81
C SER A 416 4.81 4.18 -22.86
N ILE A 417 5.28 4.49 -21.63
CA ILE A 417 5.63 3.50 -20.59
C ILE A 417 4.64 3.52 -19.42
N CYS A 418 3.56 4.29 -19.53
CA CYS A 418 2.64 4.55 -18.43
C CYS A 418 1.78 3.33 -18.11
N PRO A 419 1.75 2.84 -16.84
CA PRO A 419 0.72 1.91 -16.42
C PRO A 419 -0.65 2.62 -16.36
N PRO A 420 -1.79 1.93 -16.59
CA PRO A 420 -3.12 2.53 -16.80
C PRO A 420 -3.71 3.36 -15.64
N LYS A 421 -2.91 3.85 -14.71
CA LYS A 421 -3.34 4.65 -13.54
C LYS A 421 -2.38 5.78 -13.15
N PHE A 422 -1.39 6.08 -13.97
CA PHE A 422 -0.47 7.17 -13.68
C PHE A 422 -0.97 8.47 -14.34
N ILE A 423 -0.98 9.56 -13.60
CA ILE A 423 -1.47 10.85 -14.06
C ILE A 423 -0.31 11.85 -13.98
N PRO A 424 0.20 12.41 -15.10
CA PRO A 424 1.12 13.52 -15.10
C PRO A 424 0.56 14.75 -14.35
N SER A 425 1.43 15.70 -13.97
CA SER A 425 0.98 16.93 -13.34
C SER A 425 0.01 17.68 -14.26
N LYS A 426 -1.15 18.07 -13.72
CA LYS A 426 -2.16 18.84 -14.46
C LYS A 426 -1.62 20.16 -14.98
N GLU A 427 -0.72 20.80 -14.21
CA GLU A 427 -0.07 22.04 -14.57
C GLU A 427 0.86 21.86 -15.78
N THR A 428 1.69 20.81 -15.77
CA THR A 428 2.58 20.47 -16.89
C THR A 428 1.79 20.24 -18.19
N LEU A 429 0.67 19.53 -18.11
CA LEU A 429 -0.19 19.26 -19.28
C LEU A 429 -0.82 20.54 -19.82
N ARG A 430 -1.31 21.40 -18.93
CA ARG A 430 -1.89 22.68 -19.29
C ARG A 430 -0.86 23.56 -20.03
N THR A 431 0.35 23.67 -19.50
CA THR A 431 1.42 24.46 -20.12
C THR A 431 1.78 23.96 -21.53
N CYS A 432 1.77 22.64 -21.75
CA CYS A 432 2.00 22.07 -23.09
C CYS A 432 0.89 22.44 -24.07
N VAL A 433 -0.39 22.39 -23.65
CA VAL A 433 -1.52 22.80 -24.49
C VAL A 433 -1.44 24.29 -24.82
N GLU A 434 -1.25 25.15 -23.83
CA GLU A 434 -1.09 26.60 -24.00
C GLU A 434 0.07 26.96 -24.96
N TYR A 435 1.16 26.18 -24.93
CA TYR A 435 2.27 26.37 -25.85
C TYR A 435 1.89 26.11 -27.31
N TRP A 436 1.20 25.01 -27.61
CA TRP A 436 0.77 24.71 -28.98
C TRP A 436 -0.23 25.73 -29.50
N GLU A 437 -1.15 26.20 -28.64
CA GLU A 437 -2.08 27.27 -28.99
C GLU A 437 -1.34 28.56 -29.36
N ASN A 438 -0.36 28.97 -28.53
CA ASN A 438 0.44 30.17 -28.81
C ASN A 438 1.27 30.06 -30.07
N GLN A 439 1.60 28.82 -30.52
CA GLN A 439 2.28 28.55 -31.79
C GLN A 439 1.31 28.44 -32.99
N GLY A 440 0.01 28.61 -32.77
CA GLY A 440 -1.02 28.42 -33.80
C GLY A 440 -1.22 26.98 -34.26
N ASN A 441 -0.68 26.01 -33.48
CA ASN A 441 -0.71 24.59 -33.85
C ASN A 441 -1.81 23.84 -33.10
N VAL A 442 -3.05 24.26 -33.33
CA VAL A 442 -4.26 23.75 -32.66
C VAL A 442 -4.44 22.25 -32.89
N GLU A 443 -4.12 21.73 -34.09
CA GLU A 443 -4.24 20.31 -34.43
C GLU A 443 -3.40 19.42 -33.48
N LYS A 444 -2.16 19.83 -33.16
CA LYS A 444 -1.31 19.08 -32.22
C LYS A 444 -1.80 19.14 -30.78
N ALA A 445 -2.36 20.27 -30.38
CA ALA A 445 -2.97 20.40 -29.06
C ALA A 445 -4.18 19.47 -28.94
N GLU A 446 -5.02 19.42 -29.97
CA GLU A 446 -6.18 18.49 -30.04
C GLU A 446 -5.74 17.03 -30.02
N GLU A 447 -4.77 16.63 -30.85
CA GLU A 447 -4.25 15.26 -30.89
C GLU A 447 -3.70 14.83 -29.52
N PHE A 448 -2.98 15.72 -28.84
CA PHE A 448 -2.46 15.46 -27.50
C PHE A 448 -3.59 15.25 -26.48
N VAL A 449 -4.60 16.13 -26.44
CA VAL A 449 -5.74 15.98 -25.53
C VAL A 449 -6.55 14.71 -25.83
N ARG A 450 -6.75 14.37 -27.13
CA ARG A 450 -7.41 13.12 -27.52
C ARG A 450 -6.63 11.89 -27.08
N SER A 451 -5.28 11.91 -27.13
CA SER A 451 -4.47 10.79 -26.63
C SER A 451 -4.65 10.57 -25.15
N LEU A 452 -4.81 11.62 -24.36
CA LEU A 452 -5.08 11.56 -22.92
C LEU A 452 -6.48 10.99 -22.60
N GLU A 453 -7.47 11.25 -23.46
CA GLU A 453 -8.83 10.71 -23.33
C GLU A 453 -8.89 9.22 -23.66
N VAL A 454 -8.29 8.81 -24.78
CA VAL A 454 -8.31 7.42 -25.26
C VAL A 454 -7.65 6.48 -24.27
N GLU A 455 -6.60 6.92 -23.60
CA GLU A 455 -5.92 6.12 -22.57
C GLU A 455 -6.68 6.07 -21.24
N GLY A 456 -7.76 6.82 -21.09
CA GLY A 456 -8.58 6.86 -19.85
C GLY A 456 -7.82 7.36 -18.62
N VAL A 457 -6.74 8.10 -18.84
CA VAL A 457 -5.83 8.58 -17.78
C VAL A 457 -6.46 9.71 -16.97
N PHE A 458 -7.35 10.50 -17.57
CA PHE A 458 -8.02 11.62 -16.92
C PHE A 458 -9.53 11.48 -16.92
N SER A 459 -10.19 12.14 -15.94
CA SER A 459 -11.65 12.26 -15.97
C SER A 459 -12.08 13.14 -17.17
N SER A 460 -13.23 12.82 -17.77
CA SER A 460 -13.83 13.61 -18.83
C SER A 460 -13.89 15.11 -18.50
N VAL A 461 -14.20 15.45 -17.25
CA VAL A 461 -14.25 16.83 -16.74
C VAL A 461 -12.90 17.56 -16.84
N PHE A 462 -11.78 16.83 -16.71
CA PHE A 462 -10.46 17.47 -16.85
C PHE A 462 -10.08 17.65 -18.31
N CYS A 463 -10.36 16.66 -19.15
CA CYS A 463 -10.15 16.78 -20.60
C CYS A 463 -11.05 17.88 -21.18
N GLU A 464 -12.32 17.99 -20.77
CA GLU A 464 -13.20 19.12 -21.13
C GLU A 464 -12.61 20.48 -20.77
N LYS A 465 -11.93 20.59 -19.64
CA LYS A 465 -11.22 21.85 -19.28
C LYS A 465 -10.02 22.12 -20.19
N LEU A 466 -9.26 21.11 -20.58
CA LEU A 466 -8.20 21.28 -21.58
C LEU A 466 -8.79 21.65 -22.96
N TRP A 467 -9.91 21.04 -23.37
CA TRP A 467 -10.64 21.43 -24.58
C TRP A 467 -11.14 22.88 -24.56
N CYS A 468 -11.56 23.38 -23.38
CA CYS A 468 -11.96 24.79 -23.24
C CYS A 468 -10.79 25.78 -23.42
N PHE A 469 -9.53 25.33 -23.26
CA PHE A 469 -8.36 26.15 -23.59
C PHE A 469 -8.08 26.18 -25.09
N ILE A 470 -8.27 25.05 -25.79
CA ILE A 470 -8.02 24.90 -27.23
C ILE A 470 -9.06 25.66 -28.09
N ASN A 471 -10.28 25.84 -27.59
CA ASN A 471 -11.39 26.44 -28.31
C ASN A 471 -11.67 27.91 -27.95
N LYS A 472 -10.71 28.59 -27.31
CA LYS A 472 -10.73 30.05 -27.06
C LYS A 472 -9.95 30.79 -28.11
#